data_5cb100ceada2e01d22e45746805a1efe
#
_entry.id   5cb100ceada2e01d22e45746805a1efe
#
_cell.length_a   1.000
_cell.length_b   1.000
_cell.length_c   1.000
_cell.angle_alpha   90.00
_cell.angle_beta   90.00
_cell.angle_gamma   90.00
#
_symmetry.space_group_name_H-M   'P 1'
#
loop_
_entity.id
_entity.type
_entity.pdbx_description
1 polymer ?
#
loop_
_entity_poly.entity_id
_entity_poly.type
_entity_poly.pdbx_seq_one_letter_code
_entity_poly.pdbx_strand_id
1 'polypeptide(L)'
;MADLLAQYEEYLATEKHASQNTLSSYMRDLHQFAVYLDEFHPMPLPQVTQEVISGYVAWMGGKGKSAATITRSIAAIKSLYTYLQMSGEVSANPAKGVAAVKVEPTSPEILTGKEVELFLELFTLFRQVSF
;
A
#
# COMPACT_ATOMS: atom_id res chain seq x y z
N MET A 1 -12.04 12.60 -0.02
CA MET A 1 -11.20 11.41 0.21
C MET A 1 -11.94 10.12 -0.06
N ALA A 2 -13.10 9.97 0.54
CA ALA A 2 -13.87 8.75 0.32
C ALA A 2 -14.21 8.51 -1.14
N ASP A 3 -14.45 9.57 -1.88
CA ASP A 3 -14.80 9.45 -3.29
C ASP A 3 -13.68 8.83 -4.12
N LEU A 4 -12.44 9.23 -3.87
CA LEU A 4 -11.31 8.69 -4.62
C LEU A 4 -11.09 7.22 -4.29
N LEU A 5 -11.30 6.84 -3.04
CA LEU A 5 -11.18 5.43 -2.67
C LEU A 5 -12.27 4.60 -3.32
N ALA A 6 -13.49 5.12 -3.39
CA ALA A 6 -14.58 4.41 -4.04
C ALA A 6 -14.31 4.24 -5.53
N GLN A 7 -13.78 5.26 -6.18
CA GLN A 7 -13.43 5.18 -7.58
C GLN A 7 -12.33 4.14 -7.82
N TYR A 8 -11.35 4.11 -6.92
CA TYR A 8 -10.28 3.13 -7.04
C TYR A 8 -10.80 1.71 -6.84
N GLU A 9 -11.73 1.54 -5.89
CA GLU A 9 -12.32 0.22 -5.66
C GLU A 9 -13.03 -0.28 -6.90
N GLU A 10 -13.79 0.58 -7.53
CA GLU A 10 -14.49 0.23 -8.76
C GLU A 10 -13.49 -0.12 -9.88
N TYR A 11 -12.43 0.66 -9.96
CA TYR A 11 -11.38 0.41 -10.95
C TYR A 11 -10.77 -0.98 -10.74
N LEU A 12 -10.46 -1.34 -9.50
CA LEU A 12 -9.91 -2.66 -9.23
C LEU A 12 -10.89 -3.77 -9.60
N ALA A 13 -12.15 -3.57 -9.29
CA ALA A 13 -13.15 -4.60 -9.55
C ALA A 13 -13.44 -4.77 -11.03
N THR A 14 -13.50 -3.66 -11.77
CA THR A 14 -13.92 -3.72 -13.16
C THR A 14 -12.78 -3.78 -14.16
N GLU A 15 -11.76 -2.93 -13.97
CA GLU A 15 -10.66 -2.86 -14.93
C GLU A 15 -9.58 -3.89 -14.67
N LYS A 16 -9.28 -4.13 -13.42
CA LYS A 16 -8.22 -5.06 -13.05
C LYS A 16 -8.73 -6.45 -12.70
N HIS A 17 -10.04 -6.60 -12.58
CA HIS A 17 -10.64 -7.90 -12.24
C HIS A 17 -9.99 -8.52 -11.00
N ALA A 18 -9.72 -7.70 -10.01
CA ALA A 18 -9.10 -8.19 -8.78
C ALA A 18 -10.01 -9.20 -8.09
N SER A 19 -9.42 -10.20 -7.46
CA SER A 19 -10.22 -11.18 -6.72
C SER A 19 -10.87 -10.50 -5.52
N GLN A 20 -11.94 -11.09 -5.02
CA GLN A 20 -12.65 -10.55 -3.88
C GLN A 20 -11.74 -10.40 -2.67
N ASN A 21 -10.88 -11.39 -2.44
CA ASN A 21 -9.96 -11.34 -1.31
C ASN A 21 -8.93 -10.22 -1.46
N THR A 22 -8.39 -10.06 -2.67
CA THR A 22 -7.43 -9.01 -2.93
C THR A 22 -8.07 -7.64 -2.77
N LEU A 23 -9.28 -7.49 -3.32
CA LEU A 23 -10.00 -6.23 -3.23
C LEU A 23 -10.26 -5.87 -1.77
N SER A 24 -10.77 -6.82 -1.00
CA SER A 24 -11.07 -6.59 0.41
C SER A 24 -9.82 -6.21 1.20
N SER A 25 -8.72 -6.92 0.95
CA SER A 25 -7.47 -6.65 1.67
C SER A 25 -6.94 -5.28 1.36
N TYR A 26 -6.92 -4.91 0.09
CA TYR A 26 -6.41 -3.61 -0.32
C TYR A 26 -7.28 -2.49 0.21
N MET A 27 -8.60 -2.64 0.12
CA MET A 27 -9.49 -1.60 0.59
C MET A 27 -9.40 -1.41 2.10
N ARG A 28 -9.23 -2.51 2.84
CA ARG A 28 -9.05 -2.43 4.28
C ARG A 28 -7.79 -1.63 4.62
N ASP A 29 -6.69 -1.93 3.92
CA ASP A 29 -5.44 -1.25 4.16
C ASP A 29 -5.55 0.23 3.80
N LEU A 30 -6.24 0.55 2.71
CA LEU A 30 -6.39 1.94 2.29
C LEU A 30 -7.31 2.72 3.22
N HIS A 31 -8.35 2.08 3.74
CA HIS A 31 -9.21 2.74 4.73
C HIS A 31 -8.43 3.06 5.99
N GLN A 32 -7.56 2.17 6.42
CA GLN A 32 -6.72 2.42 7.58
C GLN A 32 -5.78 3.60 7.32
N PHE A 33 -5.23 3.68 6.12
CA PHE A 33 -4.40 4.82 5.75
C PHE A 33 -5.21 6.11 5.78
N ALA A 34 -6.45 6.08 5.28
CA ALA A 34 -7.29 7.25 5.29
C ALA A 34 -7.60 7.72 6.71
N VAL A 35 -7.84 6.78 7.62
CA VAL A 35 -8.07 7.10 9.02
C VAL A 35 -6.84 7.76 9.63
N TYR A 36 -5.66 7.22 9.30
CA TYR A 36 -4.42 7.80 9.77
C TYR A 36 -4.27 9.25 9.29
N LEU A 37 -4.58 9.49 8.01
CA LEU A 37 -4.50 10.84 7.48
C LEU A 37 -5.44 11.78 8.21
N ASP A 38 -6.68 11.35 8.43
CA ASP A 38 -7.65 12.20 9.11
C ASP A 38 -7.19 12.54 10.52
N GLU A 39 -6.50 11.62 11.17
CA GLU A 39 -6.13 11.81 12.55
C GLU A 39 -4.83 12.62 12.71
N PHE A 40 -3.86 12.38 11.86
CA PHE A 40 -2.54 12.97 12.03
C PHE A 40 -2.15 14.00 10.98
N HIS A 41 -2.66 13.86 9.76
CA HIS A 41 -2.30 14.75 8.66
C HIS A 41 -3.52 15.01 7.79
N PRO A 42 -4.52 15.74 8.29
CA PRO A 42 -5.76 15.97 7.53
C PRO A 42 -5.47 16.63 6.19
N MET A 43 -5.55 15.88 5.12
CA MET A 43 -5.32 16.40 3.78
C MET A 43 -5.96 15.45 2.76
N PRO A 44 -6.32 15.95 1.58
CA PRO A 44 -6.86 15.08 0.54
C PRO A 44 -5.76 14.19 -0.03
N LEU A 45 -6.16 13.04 -0.55
CA LEU A 45 -5.21 12.08 -1.09
C LEU A 45 -4.22 12.67 -2.09
N PRO A 46 -4.66 13.54 -3.03
CA PRO A 46 -3.71 14.10 -3.99
C PRO A 46 -2.61 14.96 -3.39
N GLN A 47 -2.77 15.41 -2.15
CA GLN A 47 -1.77 16.26 -1.51
C GLN A 47 -0.81 15.49 -0.62
N VAL A 48 -0.99 14.19 -0.50
CA VAL A 48 -0.12 13.36 0.34
C VAL A 48 1.27 13.31 -0.27
N THR A 49 2.28 13.42 0.59
CA THR A 49 3.68 13.38 0.15
C THR A 49 4.32 12.08 0.58
N GLN A 50 5.51 11.83 0.03
CA GLN A 50 6.27 10.65 0.40
C GLN A 50 6.58 10.63 1.90
N GLU A 51 6.83 11.79 2.47
CA GLU A 51 7.12 11.89 3.89
C GLU A 51 5.95 11.45 4.75
N VAL A 52 4.74 11.81 4.34
CA VAL A 52 3.54 11.41 5.06
C VAL A 52 3.38 9.89 5.00
N ILE A 53 3.62 9.32 3.84
CA ILE A 53 3.50 7.86 3.69
C ILE A 53 4.57 7.15 4.51
N SER A 54 5.79 7.67 4.51
CA SER A 54 6.86 7.10 5.32
C SER A 54 6.52 7.16 6.81
N GLY A 55 5.88 8.25 7.23
CA GLY A 55 5.42 8.37 8.60
C GLY A 55 4.35 7.32 8.94
N TYR A 56 3.49 7.03 7.99
CA TYR A 56 2.49 6.00 8.18
C TYR A 56 3.13 4.63 8.34
N VAL A 57 4.17 4.35 7.55
CA VAL A 57 4.90 3.09 7.66
C VAL A 57 5.52 2.96 9.06
N ALA A 58 6.13 4.03 9.56
CA ALA A 58 6.71 4.03 10.89
C ALA A 58 5.62 3.84 11.95
N TRP A 59 4.47 4.46 11.75
CA TRP A 59 3.34 4.33 12.66
C TRP A 59 2.86 2.88 12.74
N MET A 60 2.77 2.22 11.59
CA MET A 60 2.38 0.81 11.56
C MET A 60 3.39 -0.05 12.32
N GLY A 61 4.67 0.24 12.15
CA GLY A 61 5.71 -0.48 12.87
C GLY A 61 5.58 -0.30 14.37
N GLY A 62 5.24 0.91 14.79
CA GLY A 62 5.05 1.20 16.21
C GLY A 62 3.81 0.52 16.78
N LYS A 63 2.85 0.18 15.93
CA LYS A 63 1.66 -0.53 16.36
C LYS A 63 1.86 -2.04 16.39
N GLY A 64 3.04 -2.52 16.04
CA GLY A 64 3.31 -3.95 16.09
C GLY A 64 2.83 -4.71 14.86
N LYS A 65 2.55 -4.02 13.76
CA LYS A 65 2.15 -4.72 12.55
C LYS A 65 3.32 -5.53 12.00
N SER A 66 3.02 -6.68 11.42
CA SER A 66 4.06 -7.51 10.86
C SER A 66 4.64 -6.89 9.59
N ALA A 67 5.86 -7.29 9.24
CA ALA A 67 6.49 -6.81 8.03
C ALA A 67 5.65 -7.15 6.80
N ALA A 68 5.02 -8.31 6.79
CA ALA A 68 4.17 -8.71 5.67
C ALA A 68 2.98 -7.78 5.53
N THR A 69 2.34 -7.43 6.65
CA THR A 69 1.19 -6.52 6.64
C THR A 69 1.61 -5.14 6.15
N ILE A 70 2.74 -4.64 6.62
CA ILE A 70 3.23 -3.32 6.22
C ILE A 70 3.56 -3.32 4.73
N THR A 71 4.22 -4.37 4.25
CA THR A 71 4.56 -4.47 2.84
C THR A 71 3.31 -4.47 1.98
N ARG A 72 2.28 -5.20 2.38
CA ARG A 72 1.02 -5.25 1.65
C ARG A 72 0.35 -3.88 1.65
N SER A 73 0.37 -3.19 2.79
CA SER A 73 -0.22 -1.86 2.87
C SER A 73 0.49 -0.88 1.94
N ILE A 74 1.81 -0.95 1.89
CA ILE A 74 2.57 -0.09 0.98
C ILE A 74 2.22 -0.40 -0.46
N ALA A 75 2.08 -1.68 -0.80
CA ALA A 75 1.70 -2.07 -2.15
C ALA A 75 0.32 -1.51 -2.51
N ALA A 76 -0.62 -1.54 -1.58
CA ALA A 76 -1.95 -0.99 -1.81
C ALA A 76 -1.88 0.51 -2.05
N ILE A 77 -1.07 1.22 -1.26
CA ILE A 77 -0.92 2.66 -1.42
C ILE A 77 -0.27 2.99 -2.76
N LYS A 78 0.75 2.25 -3.13
CA LYS A 78 1.40 2.47 -4.44
C LYS A 78 0.43 2.25 -5.58
N SER A 79 -0.38 1.22 -5.48
CA SER A 79 -1.37 0.92 -6.50
C SER A 79 -2.42 2.03 -6.59
N LEU A 80 -2.87 2.53 -5.44
CA LEU A 80 -3.82 3.64 -5.41
C LEU A 80 -3.25 4.86 -6.12
N TYR A 81 -2.01 5.22 -5.82
CA TYR A 81 -1.44 6.43 -6.42
C TYR A 81 -1.07 6.24 -7.88
N THR A 82 -0.81 5.00 -8.31
CA THR A 82 -0.67 4.71 -9.73
C THR A 82 -1.97 5.03 -10.45
N TYR A 83 -3.10 4.61 -9.86
CA TYR A 83 -4.40 4.90 -10.42
C TYR A 83 -4.67 6.41 -10.43
N LEU A 84 -4.36 7.11 -9.34
CA LEU A 84 -4.58 8.54 -9.26
C LEU A 84 -3.71 9.29 -10.27
N GLN A 85 -2.51 8.80 -10.53
CA GLN A 85 -1.65 9.40 -11.53
C GLN A 85 -2.22 9.20 -12.92
N MET A 86 -2.75 8.01 -13.21
CA MET A 86 -3.38 7.75 -14.48
C MET A 86 -4.63 8.61 -14.69
N SER A 87 -5.33 8.90 -13.60
CA SER A 87 -6.56 9.70 -13.67
C SER A 87 -6.29 11.19 -13.68
N GLY A 88 -5.02 11.59 -13.52
CA GLY A 88 -4.69 13.01 -13.52
C GLY A 88 -4.85 13.70 -12.18
N GLU A 89 -5.17 12.95 -11.12
CA GLU A 89 -5.34 13.54 -9.80
C GLU A 89 -4.01 13.96 -9.17
N VAL A 90 -2.93 13.26 -9.51
CA VAL A 90 -1.59 13.60 -9.04
C VAL A 90 -0.65 13.57 -10.23
N SER A 91 0.42 14.36 -10.15
CA SER A 91 1.40 14.38 -11.22
C SER A 91 2.48 13.33 -11.03
N ALA A 92 2.66 12.87 -9.82
CA ALA A 92 3.65 11.84 -9.51
C ALA A 92 3.13 10.93 -8.42
N ASN A 93 3.69 9.74 -8.33
CA ASN A 93 3.28 8.78 -7.31
C ASN A 93 4.13 8.98 -6.05
N PRO A 94 3.56 9.53 -4.98
CA PRO A 94 4.35 9.81 -3.77
C PRO A 94 4.80 8.55 -3.04
N ALA A 95 4.21 7.42 -3.35
CA ALA A 95 4.60 6.17 -2.70
C ALA A 95 5.69 5.43 -3.46
N LYS A 96 6.10 5.94 -4.61
CA LYS A 96 7.04 5.23 -5.45
C LYS A 96 8.36 4.91 -4.75
N GLY A 97 8.86 5.83 -3.96
CA GLY A 97 10.13 5.65 -3.29
C GLY A 97 10.04 5.10 -1.89
N VAL A 98 8.82 4.79 -1.43
CA VAL A 98 8.65 4.31 -0.07
C VAL A 98 9.00 2.83 0.00
N ALA A 99 9.90 2.48 0.92
CA ALA A 99 10.26 1.09 1.11
C ALA A 99 9.50 0.53 2.29
N ALA A 100 9.31 -0.76 2.27
CA ALA A 100 8.75 -1.46 3.41
C ALA A 100 9.70 -1.24 4.57
N VAL A 101 9.29 -1.66 5.71
CA VAL A 101 10.10 -1.51 6.89
C VAL A 101 11.53 -1.77 6.54
N LYS A 102 12.35 -0.84 6.91
CA LYS A 102 13.71 -0.98 6.74
C LYS A 102 14.17 -2.09 7.57
N VAL A 103 13.99 -3.20 7.11
CA VAL A 103 14.55 -4.30 7.77
C VAL A 103 16.01 -4.06 7.70
N GLU A 104 16.58 -3.94 8.80
CA GLU A 104 17.95 -3.88 8.93
C GLU A 104 18.49 -4.94 8.06
N PRO A 105 19.27 -4.64 7.13
CA PRO A 105 19.85 -5.60 6.24
C PRO A 105 20.68 -6.50 7.07
N THR A 106 20.10 -6.98 8.03
CA THR A 106 20.79 -7.74 8.90
C THR A 106 21.14 -8.93 8.20
N SER A 107 21.33 -9.41 7.64
CA SER A 107 21.89 -10.58 7.19
C SER A 107 20.92 -11.32 6.37
N PRO A 108 21.11 -11.26 5.14
CA PRO A 108 20.33 -12.01 4.18
C PRO A 108 20.38 -13.48 4.48
N GLU A 109 21.42 -13.91 5.15
CA GLU A 109 21.50 -15.32 5.44
C GLU A 109 20.47 -15.75 6.46
N ILE A 110 19.76 -14.82 7.04
CA ILE A 110 18.72 -15.16 7.99
C ILE A 110 17.43 -15.51 7.29
N LEU A 111 17.32 -15.21 6.03
CA LEU A 111 16.11 -15.54 5.31
C LEU A 111 15.98 -17.05 5.23
N THR A 112 14.96 -17.57 5.83
CA THR A 112 14.68 -18.98 5.75
C THR A 112 13.83 -19.25 4.51
N GLY A 113 13.73 -20.47 4.13
CA GLY A 113 12.88 -20.79 3.00
C GLY A 113 11.45 -20.33 3.21
N LYS A 114 11.01 -20.37 4.43
CA LYS A 114 9.66 -19.96 4.76
C LYS A 114 9.43 -18.49 4.51
N GLU A 115 10.41 -17.68 4.84
CA GLU A 115 10.30 -16.25 4.62
C GLU A 115 10.33 -15.92 3.14
N VAL A 116 11.10 -16.65 2.38
CA VAL A 116 11.15 -16.47 0.95
C VAL A 116 9.81 -16.82 0.32
N GLU A 117 9.19 -17.88 0.78
CA GLU A 117 7.88 -18.26 0.26
C GLU A 117 6.85 -17.18 0.52
N LEU A 118 6.83 -16.65 1.73
CA LEU A 118 5.89 -15.59 2.08
C LEU A 118 6.10 -14.37 1.19
N PHE A 119 7.34 -14.02 0.95
CA PHE A 119 7.67 -12.89 0.10
C PHE A 119 7.17 -13.12 -1.32
N LEU A 120 7.34 -14.31 -1.84
CA LEU A 120 6.88 -14.64 -3.18
C LEU A 120 5.36 -14.60 -3.28
N GLU A 121 4.68 -15.01 -2.24
CA GLU A 121 3.22 -14.94 -2.23
C GLU A 121 2.74 -13.50 -2.32
N LEU A 122 3.34 -12.62 -1.55
CA LEU A 122 2.99 -11.21 -1.60
C LEU A 122 3.27 -10.62 -2.97
N PHE A 123 4.39 -11.00 -3.55
CA PHE A 123 4.75 -10.52 -4.87
C PHE A 123 3.74 -11.00 -5.92
N THR A 124 3.31 -12.24 -5.81
CA THR A 124 2.34 -12.80 -6.73
C THR A 124 1.00 -12.07 -6.62
N LEU A 125 0.56 -11.82 -5.39
CA LEU A 125 -0.66 -11.06 -5.18
C LEU A 125 -0.58 -9.69 -5.81
N PHE A 126 0.55 -9.02 -5.61
CA PHE A 126 0.75 -7.70 -6.18
C PHE A 126 0.67 -7.74 -7.69
N ARG A 127 1.30 -8.72 -8.30
CA ARG A 127 1.29 -8.85 -9.75
C ARG A 127 -0.11 -9.09 -10.28
N GLN A 128 -0.89 -9.89 -9.59
CA GLN A 128 -2.26 -10.16 -10.02
C GLN A 128 -3.10 -8.89 -10.02
N VAL A 129 -2.86 -8.03 -9.05
CA VAL A 129 -3.60 -6.78 -8.98
C VAL A 129 -3.07 -5.75 -9.95
N SER A 130 -1.77 -5.77 -10.22
CA SER A 130 -1.14 -4.78 -11.08
C SER A 130 -1.42 -5.00 -12.57
N PHE A 131 -1.87 -6.16 -12.92
CA PHE A 131 -2.24 -6.44 -14.30
C PHE A 131 -3.70 -6.28 -14.50
#